data_3b758c83e17331f427fc1eb9567d397b
#
_entry.id   3b758c83e17331f427fc1eb9567d397b
#
_cell.length_a   1.000
_cell.length_b   1.000
_cell.length_c   1.000
_cell.angle_alpha   90.00
_cell.angle_beta   90.00
_cell.angle_gamma   90.00
#
_symmetry.space_group_name_H-M   'P 1'
#
loop_
_entity.id
_entity.type
_entity.pdbx_description
1 polymer ?
#
loop_
_entity_poly.entity_id
_entity_poly.type
_entity_poly.pdbx_seq_one_letter_code
_entity_poly.pdbx_strand_id
1 'polypeptide(L)'
;MKKRILLVHTGGTIGSAFDKEKQCRVLAPGLADMTLLKRFMADANSTQEEIESLFDDSGLDEKNRTFSENMTYSKLNMILRNISTKNIDDYSGIIILHGTDTLAYTSSLFSFVFSDTDIPIMMVSGNRPPDDEKSNANINFQTAVELILQGIAPNVYVPYRNSDGNMCLHIGSAIRQSPNYSEDFECVSEKKSFCLNDADLSEVFSKCLELSDNRKKLPFELNDSELIDNGILMILPYTGMDYRHYNLDGVKAIIHGTYHSGTVCVERNSEADEYNSNSLLWLADECDRKNIPIFVAPSKLTTEQYSSVLDLVKNSSAELLDMTTESAYAKLLLAISCGYENLTEYMHMEISNEIMG
;
A
#
# COMPACT_ATOMS: atom_id res chain seq x y z
N MET A 1 -1.85 -26.78 -19.56
CA MET A 1 -1.51 -25.47 -20.18
C MET A 1 -0.68 -24.69 -19.18
N LYS A 2 0.29 -23.89 -19.61
CA LYS A 2 0.94 -22.93 -18.68
C LYS A 2 -0.13 -21.92 -18.26
N LYS A 3 -0.22 -21.64 -16.97
CA LYS A 3 -1.14 -20.61 -16.45
C LYS A 3 -0.67 -19.23 -16.96
N ARG A 4 -1.61 -18.37 -17.25
CA ARG A 4 -1.34 -17.00 -17.73
C ARG A 4 -1.05 -16.06 -16.57
N ILE A 5 -0.58 -14.86 -16.86
CA ILE A 5 -0.49 -13.74 -15.92
C ILE A 5 -1.64 -12.79 -16.22
N LEU A 6 -2.47 -12.49 -15.21
CA LEU A 6 -3.51 -11.47 -15.34
C LEU A 6 -2.87 -10.08 -15.26
N LEU A 7 -3.08 -9.25 -16.26
CA LEU A 7 -2.58 -7.88 -16.32
C LEU A 7 -3.72 -6.89 -16.12
N VAL A 8 -3.63 -6.09 -15.05
CA VAL A 8 -4.65 -5.11 -14.67
C VAL A 8 -4.08 -3.70 -14.79
N HIS A 9 -4.59 -2.92 -15.72
CA HIS A 9 -4.14 -1.55 -15.99
C HIS A 9 -4.98 -0.53 -15.23
N THR A 10 -4.47 0.03 -14.14
CA THR A 10 -5.20 1.06 -13.38
C THR A 10 -4.86 2.49 -13.80
N GLY A 11 -3.77 2.69 -14.55
CA GLY A 11 -3.27 3.98 -15.00
C GLY A 11 -1.95 4.38 -14.33
N GLY A 12 -1.87 5.62 -13.83
CA GLY A 12 -0.65 6.18 -13.25
C GLY A 12 0.40 6.60 -14.29
N THR A 13 1.58 6.97 -13.83
CA THR A 13 2.71 7.37 -14.70
C THR A 13 3.12 6.24 -15.64
N ILE A 14 3.09 5.00 -15.19
CA ILE A 14 3.39 3.81 -15.99
C ILE A 14 2.39 3.62 -17.15
N GLY A 15 1.16 4.11 -17.02
CA GLY A 15 0.12 4.12 -18.06
C GLY A 15 0.00 5.45 -18.81
N SER A 16 1.03 6.31 -18.79
CA SER A 16 1.02 7.65 -19.37
C SER A 16 2.06 7.82 -20.46
N ALA A 17 1.90 8.89 -21.26
CA ALA A 17 2.88 9.37 -22.22
C ALA A 17 2.99 10.89 -22.17
N PHE A 18 4.08 11.45 -22.72
CA PHE A 18 4.26 12.89 -22.81
C PHE A 18 3.53 13.46 -24.04
N ASP A 19 2.53 14.30 -23.80
CA ASP A 19 1.81 15.03 -24.83
C ASP A 19 2.59 16.31 -25.17
N LYS A 20 3.15 16.33 -26.38
CA LYS A 20 3.98 17.47 -26.86
C LYS A 20 3.16 18.74 -27.11
N GLU A 21 1.89 18.62 -27.42
CA GLU A 21 1.01 19.78 -27.67
C GLU A 21 0.62 20.42 -26.34
N LYS A 22 0.22 19.62 -25.35
CA LYS A 22 -0.16 20.08 -24.03
C LYS A 22 1.01 20.37 -23.09
N GLN A 23 2.24 19.95 -23.48
CA GLN A 23 3.44 20.06 -22.67
C GLN A 23 3.29 19.43 -21.26
N CYS A 24 2.55 18.33 -21.17
CA CYS A 24 2.30 17.61 -19.91
C CYS A 24 2.19 16.10 -20.14
N ARG A 25 2.21 15.34 -19.05
CA ARG A 25 1.92 13.91 -19.08
C ARG A 25 0.41 13.69 -19.08
N VAL A 26 -0.05 12.82 -19.95
CA VAL A 26 -1.46 12.41 -20.07
C VAL A 26 -1.56 10.91 -20.01
N LEU A 27 -2.68 10.40 -19.50
CA LEU A 27 -2.96 8.97 -19.63
C LEU A 27 -3.03 8.64 -21.12
N ALA A 28 -2.31 7.60 -21.53
CA ALA A 28 -2.21 7.13 -22.89
C ALA A 28 -2.51 5.63 -22.96
N PRO A 29 -3.76 5.21 -22.67
CA PRO A 29 -4.15 3.82 -22.72
C PRO A 29 -3.80 3.23 -24.10
N GLY A 30 -3.38 1.98 -24.10
CA GLY A 30 -2.94 1.30 -25.33
C GLY A 30 -1.52 1.67 -25.76
N LEU A 31 -1.11 2.94 -25.77
CA LEU A 31 0.25 3.32 -26.15
C LEU A 31 1.28 2.91 -25.09
N ALA A 32 1.03 3.26 -23.82
CA ALA A 32 1.93 2.92 -22.71
C ALA A 32 1.98 1.39 -22.51
N ASP A 33 0.83 0.73 -22.54
CA ASP A 33 0.70 -0.72 -22.41
C ASP A 33 1.46 -1.45 -23.53
N MET A 34 1.25 -1.02 -24.77
CA MET A 34 1.98 -1.54 -25.93
C MET A 34 3.49 -1.31 -25.83
N THR A 35 3.92 -0.18 -25.23
CA THR A 35 5.33 0.11 -25.06
C THR A 35 5.98 -0.83 -24.05
N LEU A 36 5.34 -1.07 -22.90
CA LEU A 36 5.79 -2.05 -21.89
C LEU A 36 5.91 -3.46 -22.48
N LEU A 37 4.85 -3.94 -23.12
CA LEU A 37 4.85 -5.28 -23.71
C LEU A 37 5.86 -5.42 -24.83
N LYS A 38 6.00 -4.43 -25.74
CA LYS A 38 7.00 -4.45 -26.81
C LYS A 38 8.43 -4.46 -26.28
N ARG A 39 8.73 -3.67 -25.23
CA ARG A 39 10.04 -3.69 -24.60
C ARG A 39 10.32 -5.03 -23.93
N PHE A 40 9.36 -5.55 -23.20
CA PHE A 40 9.47 -6.88 -22.59
C PHE A 40 9.71 -7.96 -23.66
N MET A 41 8.99 -7.92 -24.79
CA MET A 41 9.20 -8.83 -25.92
C MET A 41 10.63 -8.76 -26.48
N ALA A 42 11.14 -7.52 -26.69
CA ALA A 42 12.46 -7.31 -27.24
C ALA A 42 13.55 -7.83 -26.29
N ASP A 43 13.42 -7.54 -25.00
CA ASP A 43 14.39 -7.93 -23.97
C ASP A 43 14.36 -9.46 -23.74
N ALA A 44 13.16 -10.07 -23.74
CA ALA A 44 12.98 -11.50 -23.60
C ALA A 44 13.21 -12.29 -24.90
N ASN A 45 13.43 -11.62 -26.05
CA ASN A 45 13.51 -12.20 -27.38
C ASN A 45 12.31 -13.10 -27.71
N SER A 46 11.13 -12.68 -27.30
CA SER A 46 9.86 -13.40 -27.42
C SER A 46 9.04 -12.96 -28.64
N THR A 47 8.23 -13.85 -29.19
CA THR A 47 7.29 -13.55 -30.27
C THR A 47 6.00 -12.93 -29.76
N GLN A 48 5.25 -12.26 -30.63
CA GLN A 48 3.93 -11.73 -30.30
C GLN A 48 2.97 -12.82 -29.79
N GLU A 49 2.99 -14.01 -30.43
CA GLU A 49 2.14 -15.14 -30.05
C GLU A 49 2.47 -15.67 -28.64
N GLU A 50 3.76 -15.70 -28.28
CA GLU A 50 4.19 -16.09 -26.93
C GLU A 50 3.70 -15.09 -25.88
N ILE A 51 3.77 -13.80 -26.16
CA ILE A 51 3.27 -12.74 -25.25
C ILE A 51 1.76 -12.83 -25.08
N GLU A 52 0.99 -12.96 -26.17
CA GLU A 52 -0.46 -13.12 -26.13
C GLU A 52 -0.89 -14.41 -25.41
N SER A 53 -0.05 -15.45 -25.44
CA SER A 53 -0.28 -16.67 -24.66
C SER A 53 0.08 -16.52 -23.17
N LEU A 54 1.01 -15.61 -22.82
CA LEU A 54 1.48 -15.40 -21.47
C LEU A 54 0.57 -14.48 -20.67
N PHE A 55 0.04 -13.42 -21.29
CA PHE A 55 -0.76 -12.42 -20.59
C PHE A 55 -2.26 -12.51 -20.91
N ASP A 56 -3.08 -12.27 -19.90
CA ASP A 56 -4.49 -11.93 -20.05
C ASP A 56 -4.64 -10.44 -19.75
N ASP A 57 -4.77 -9.65 -20.80
CA ASP A 57 -4.95 -8.18 -20.74
C ASP A 57 -6.45 -7.83 -20.70
N SER A 58 -7.22 -8.51 -19.88
CA SER A 58 -8.65 -8.22 -19.68
C SER A 58 -8.89 -7.17 -18.60
N GLY A 59 -7.94 -6.24 -18.48
CA GLY A 59 -7.91 -5.19 -17.48
C GLY A 59 -9.09 -4.22 -17.53
N LEU A 60 -9.06 -3.21 -16.66
CA LEU A 60 -10.09 -2.18 -16.61
C LEU A 60 -10.26 -1.47 -17.96
N ASP A 61 -11.52 -1.17 -18.31
CA ASP A 61 -11.81 -0.27 -19.42
C ASP A 61 -10.94 0.99 -19.35
N GLU A 62 -10.45 1.46 -20.49
CA GLU A 62 -9.60 2.66 -20.56
C GLU A 62 -10.17 3.89 -19.86
N LYS A 63 -11.49 4.09 -19.94
CA LYS A 63 -12.20 5.19 -19.25
C LYS A 63 -12.14 5.13 -17.72
N ASN A 64 -11.80 3.97 -17.16
CA ASN A 64 -11.71 3.75 -15.70
C ASN A 64 -10.27 3.88 -15.19
N ARG A 65 -9.29 4.04 -16.06
CA ARG A 65 -7.91 4.31 -15.70
C ARG A 65 -7.75 5.73 -15.17
N THR A 66 -6.82 5.92 -14.24
CA THR A 66 -6.63 7.21 -13.57
C THR A 66 -5.18 7.45 -13.20
N PHE A 67 -4.78 8.69 -13.05
CA PHE A 67 -3.59 9.01 -12.26
C PHE A 67 -3.85 8.68 -10.79
N SER A 68 -2.81 8.21 -10.08
CA SER A 68 -2.97 7.67 -8.74
C SER A 68 -3.37 8.71 -7.68
N GLU A 69 -3.05 9.98 -7.86
CA GLU A 69 -3.54 11.07 -7.01
C GLU A 69 -5.06 11.23 -7.07
N ASN A 70 -5.70 10.68 -8.08
CA ASN A 70 -7.16 10.65 -8.23
C ASN A 70 -7.79 9.31 -7.85
N MET A 71 -7.06 8.44 -7.17
CA MET A 71 -7.59 7.16 -6.70
C MET A 71 -8.65 7.40 -5.63
N THR A 72 -9.82 6.80 -5.82
CA THR A 72 -10.97 6.89 -4.90
C THR A 72 -11.46 5.49 -4.54
N TYR A 73 -12.30 5.37 -3.50
CA TYR A 73 -12.91 4.09 -3.14
C TYR A 73 -13.71 3.47 -4.29
N SER A 74 -14.43 4.29 -5.04
CA SER A 74 -15.17 3.81 -6.23
C SER A 74 -14.24 3.15 -7.25
N LYS A 75 -13.05 3.73 -7.48
CA LYS A 75 -12.06 3.16 -8.41
C LYS A 75 -11.40 1.91 -7.85
N LEU A 76 -11.07 1.89 -6.56
CA LEU A 76 -10.57 0.68 -5.90
C LEU A 76 -11.60 -0.45 -5.96
N ASN A 77 -12.88 -0.17 -5.71
CA ASN A 77 -13.96 -1.13 -5.84
C ASN A 77 -14.08 -1.67 -7.28
N MET A 78 -13.91 -0.82 -8.31
CA MET A 78 -13.89 -1.30 -9.70
C MET A 78 -12.72 -2.25 -9.98
N ILE A 79 -11.53 -1.97 -9.47
CA ILE A 79 -10.36 -2.84 -9.60
C ILE A 79 -10.63 -4.18 -8.93
N LEU A 80 -11.10 -4.16 -7.68
CA LEU A 80 -11.41 -5.37 -6.90
C LEU A 80 -12.49 -6.22 -7.58
N ARG A 81 -13.58 -5.61 -8.05
CA ARG A 81 -14.62 -6.31 -8.81
C ARG A 81 -14.09 -6.90 -10.11
N ASN A 82 -13.23 -6.18 -10.84
CA ASN A 82 -12.64 -6.74 -12.06
C ASN A 82 -11.85 -8.01 -11.76
N ILE A 83 -11.02 -8.00 -10.72
CA ILE A 83 -10.24 -9.17 -10.31
C ILE A 83 -11.17 -10.28 -9.80
N SER A 84 -12.20 -9.99 -9.02
CA SER A 84 -13.13 -10.99 -8.46
C SER A 84 -13.97 -11.72 -9.52
N THR A 85 -14.12 -11.14 -10.71
CA THR A 85 -14.80 -11.82 -11.84
C THR A 85 -13.93 -12.89 -12.50
N LYS A 86 -12.65 -12.98 -12.18
CA LYS A 86 -11.70 -13.92 -12.76
C LYS A 86 -11.62 -15.19 -11.93
N ASN A 87 -11.41 -16.31 -12.61
CA ASN A 87 -11.04 -17.54 -11.92
C ASN A 87 -9.53 -17.51 -11.64
N ILE A 88 -9.17 -17.23 -10.39
CA ILE A 88 -7.77 -17.07 -9.96
C ILE A 88 -6.92 -18.30 -10.28
N ASP A 89 -7.51 -19.49 -10.29
CA ASP A 89 -6.81 -20.74 -10.61
C ASP A 89 -6.28 -20.83 -12.05
N ASP A 90 -6.76 -19.99 -12.95
CA ASP A 90 -6.31 -19.93 -14.34
C ASP A 90 -4.98 -19.16 -14.50
N TYR A 91 -4.52 -18.47 -13.43
CA TYR A 91 -3.36 -17.59 -13.47
C TYR A 91 -2.21 -18.09 -12.60
N SER A 92 -0.98 -17.80 -13.03
CA SER A 92 0.24 -17.99 -12.25
C SER A 92 0.56 -16.78 -11.34
N GLY A 93 -0.06 -15.64 -11.59
CA GLY A 93 0.07 -14.41 -10.82
C GLY A 93 -0.74 -13.29 -11.44
N ILE A 94 -0.84 -12.18 -10.71
CA ILE A 94 -1.50 -10.94 -11.15
C ILE A 94 -0.46 -9.83 -11.17
N ILE A 95 -0.42 -9.03 -12.24
CA ILE A 95 0.34 -7.78 -12.30
C ILE A 95 -0.66 -6.62 -12.36
N ILE A 96 -0.55 -5.69 -11.43
CA ILE A 96 -1.38 -4.48 -11.36
C ILE A 96 -0.49 -3.28 -11.64
N LEU A 97 -0.66 -2.66 -12.81
CA LEU A 97 0.02 -1.44 -13.17
C LEU A 97 -0.63 -0.25 -12.45
N HIS A 98 0.14 0.46 -11.64
CA HIS A 98 -0.38 1.48 -10.73
C HIS A 98 0.52 2.73 -10.74
N GLY A 99 -0.01 3.89 -10.37
CA GLY A 99 0.78 5.10 -10.19
C GLY A 99 1.45 5.16 -8.82
N THR A 100 2.51 5.98 -8.70
CA THR A 100 3.35 6.07 -7.50
C THR A 100 2.70 6.76 -6.30
N ASP A 101 1.80 7.76 -6.54
CA ASP A 101 1.32 8.66 -5.46
C ASP A 101 0.48 7.96 -4.39
N THR A 102 -0.23 6.90 -4.73
CA THR A 102 -1.03 6.12 -3.76
C THR A 102 -0.67 4.64 -3.75
N LEU A 103 0.52 4.30 -4.26
CA LEU A 103 0.98 2.92 -4.35
C LEU A 103 0.99 2.23 -2.98
N ALA A 104 1.53 2.89 -1.96
CA ALA A 104 1.64 2.33 -0.62
C ALA A 104 0.27 2.04 0.02
N TYR A 105 -0.71 2.92 -0.18
CA TYR A 105 -2.08 2.71 0.30
C TYR A 105 -2.77 1.55 -0.42
N THR A 106 -2.67 1.51 -1.76
CA THR A 106 -3.32 0.48 -2.56
C THR A 106 -2.67 -0.89 -2.36
N SER A 107 -1.34 -0.95 -2.27
CA SER A 107 -0.63 -2.21 -2.02
C SER A 107 -0.91 -2.76 -0.63
N SER A 108 -1.00 -1.90 0.40
CA SER A 108 -1.41 -2.29 1.75
C SER A 108 -2.84 -2.84 1.75
N LEU A 109 -3.78 -2.13 1.12
CA LEU A 109 -5.17 -2.59 1.00
C LEU A 109 -5.26 -3.97 0.34
N PHE A 110 -4.57 -4.14 -0.80
CA PHE A 110 -4.60 -5.40 -1.54
C PHE A 110 -3.90 -6.52 -0.78
N SER A 111 -2.89 -6.22 0.04
CA SER A 111 -2.26 -7.21 0.92
C SER A 111 -3.26 -7.82 1.90
N PHE A 112 -4.23 -7.06 2.38
CA PHE A 112 -5.29 -7.57 3.27
C PHE A 112 -6.40 -8.27 2.48
N VAL A 113 -6.89 -7.66 1.40
CA VAL A 113 -7.96 -8.23 0.57
C VAL A 113 -7.58 -9.59 -0.01
N PHE A 114 -6.34 -9.74 -0.42
CA PHE A 114 -5.81 -10.96 -1.03
C PHE A 114 -4.93 -11.77 -0.08
N SER A 115 -5.11 -11.62 1.23
CA SER A 115 -4.29 -12.30 2.23
C SER A 115 -4.39 -13.83 2.19
N ASP A 116 -5.46 -14.39 1.62
CA ASP A 116 -5.69 -15.83 1.46
C ASP A 116 -5.53 -16.33 0.01
N THR A 117 -5.02 -15.50 -0.90
CA THR A 117 -4.79 -15.93 -2.29
C THR A 117 -3.60 -16.88 -2.40
N ASP A 118 -3.68 -17.84 -3.32
CA ASP A 118 -2.63 -18.85 -3.57
C ASP A 118 -1.68 -18.45 -4.72
N ILE A 119 -1.78 -17.24 -5.25
CA ILE A 119 -0.91 -16.72 -6.30
C ILE A 119 -0.29 -15.37 -5.91
N PRO A 120 0.92 -15.04 -6.42
CA PRO A 120 1.53 -13.74 -6.18
C PRO A 120 0.81 -12.62 -6.92
N ILE A 121 0.76 -11.45 -6.29
CA ILE A 121 0.26 -10.20 -6.87
C ILE A 121 1.39 -9.18 -6.88
N MET A 122 1.73 -8.66 -8.05
CA MET A 122 2.78 -7.67 -8.24
C MET A 122 2.15 -6.29 -8.52
N MET A 123 2.36 -5.35 -7.61
CA MET A 123 2.01 -3.94 -7.81
C MET A 123 3.17 -3.26 -8.52
N VAL A 124 3.02 -2.96 -9.81
CA VAL A 124 4.09 -2.41 -10.64
C VAL A 124 3.83 -0.96 -10.95
N SER A 125 4.83 -0.13 -10.70
CA SER A 125 4.78 1.30 -10.95
C SER A 125 6.03 1.78 -11.67
N GLY A 126 6.08 3.05 -12.04
CA GLY A 126 7.24 3.66 -12.68
C GLY A 126 7.33 5.16 -12.36
N ASN A 127 8.56 5.64 -12.18
CA ASN A 127 8.86 7.05 -11.94
C ASN A 127 8.61 7.93 -13.17
N ARG A 128 8.68 7.34 -14.37
CA ARG A 128 8.48 7.98 -15.67
C ARG A 128 7.64 7.09 -16.58
N PRO A 129 7.04 7.66 -17.65
CA PRO A 129 6.38 6.86 -18.67
C PRO A 129 7.30 5.81 -19.30
N PRO A 130 6.76 4.68 -19.77
CA PRO A 130 7.57 3.57 -20.30
C PRO A 130 8.42 3.93 -21.53
N ASP A 131 8.06 4.98 -22.26
CA ASP A 131 8.79 5.48 -23.44
C ASP A 131 10.00 6.38 -23.10
N ASP A 132 10.10 6.86 -21.87
CA ASP A 132 11.27 7.60 -21.37
C ASP A 132 12.45 6.62 -21.14
N GLU A 133 13.64 6.94 -21.66
CA GLU A 133 14.84 6.11 -21.49
C GLU A 133 15.32 6.00 -20.03
N LYS A 134 14.95 6.98 -19.19
CA LYS A 134 15.30 7.00 -17.76
C LYS A 134 14.23 6.35 -16.89
N SER A 135 13.18 5.81 -17.50
CA SER A 135 12.10 5.16 -16.76
C SER A 135 12.56 3.85 -16.13
N ASN A 136 12.17 3.64 -14.86
CA ASN A 136 12.31 2.35 -14.22
C ASN A 136 11.12 1.41 -14.47
N ALA A 137 10.05 1.88 -15.14
CA ALA A 137 8.83 1.12 -15.38
C ALA A 137 9.08 -0.23 -16.07
N ASN A 138 9.95 -0.24 -17.10
CA ASN A 138 10.21 -1.45 -17.88
C ASN A 138 10.92 -2.52 -17.05
N ILE A 139 11.96 -2.13 -16.31
CA ILE A 139 12.69 -3.08 -15.45
C ILE A 139 11.84 -3.56 -14.26
N ASN A 140 10.99 -2.71 -13.68
CA ASN A 140 10.06 -3.10 -12.63
C ASN A 140 9.04 -4.13 -13.16
N PHE A 141 8.52 -3.90 -14.36
CA PHE A 141 7.60 -4.84 -15.03
C PHE A 141 8.28 -6.17 -15.35
N GLN A 142 9.48 -6.14 -15.94
CA GLN A 142 10.25 -7.34 -16.25
C GLN A 142 10.51 -8.16 -15.00
N THR A 143 10.98 -7.52 -13.92
CA THR A 143 11.23 -8.19 -12.63
C THR A 143 9.96 -8.85 -12.09
N ALA A 144 8.80 -8.17 -12.17
CA ALA A 144 7.53 -8.75 -11.74
C ALA A 144 7.19 -10.03 -12.52
N VAL A 145 7.34 -10.01 -13.84
CA VAL A 145 7.08 -11.19 -14.69
C VAL A 145 8.05 -12.32 -14.37
N GLU A 146 9.33 -12.03 -14.26
CA GLU A 146 10.36 -13.03 -13.95
C GLU A 146 10.13 -13.73 -12.61
N LEU A 147 9.81 -12.98 -11.55
CA LEU A 147 9.51 -13.53 -10.24
C LEU A 147 8.28 -14.43 -10.24
N ILE A 148 7.20 -14.04 -10.95
CA ILE A 148 6.00 -14.89 -11.11
C ILE A 148 6.37 -16.18 -11.84
N LEU A 149 7.11 -16.09 -12.97
CA LEU A 149 7.47 -17.26 -13.77
C LEU A 149 8.43 -18.21 -13.05
N GLN A 150 9.23 -17.70 -12.12
CA GLN A 150 10.11 -18.48 -11.25
C GLN A 150 9.38 -19.08 -10.05
N GLY A 151 8.09 -18.76 -9.86
CA GLY A 151 7.25 -19.37 -8.82
C GLY A 151 7.46 -18.76 -7.43
N ILE A 152 7.62 -17.44 -7.34
CA ILE A 152 7.65 -16.76 -6.04
C ILE A 152 6.39 -17.09 -5.23
N ALA A 153 6.54 -17.19 -3.91
CA ALA A 153 5.43 -17.53 -3.01
C ALA A 153 4.30 -16.48 -3.06
N PRO A 154 3.04 -16.88 -2.81
CA PRO A 154 1.90 -15.97 -2.80
C PRO A 154 2.06 -14.85 -1.78
N ASN A 155 1.92 -13.62 -2.20
CA ASN A 155 1.84 -12.39 -1.38
C ASN A 155 1.55 -11.20 -2.32
N VAL A 156 1.35 -10.01 -1.75
CA VAL A 156 1.38 -8.77 -2.52
C VAL A 156 2.78 -8.16 -2.43
N TYR A 157 3.40 -7.95 -3.57
CA TYR A 157 4.76 -7.44 -3.70
C TYR A 157 4.79 -6.16 -4.51
N VAL A 158 5.80 -5.32 -4.25
CA VAL A 158 6.11 -4.13 -5.04
C VAL A 158 7.56 -4.23 -5.49
N PRO A 159 7.85 -4.74 -6.70
CA PRO A 159 9.18 -4.67 -7.28
C PRO A 159 9.44 -3.23 -7.76
N TYR A 160 10.47 -2.60 -7.24
CA TYR A 160 10.79 -1.22 -7.59
C TYR A 160 12.30 -0.95 -7.61
N ARG A 161 12.78 -0.41 -8.73
CA ARG A 161 14.16 0.03 -8.86
C ARG A 161 14.29 1.46 -8.39
N ASN A 162 14.98 1.66 -7.27
CA ASN A 162 15.26 2.95 -6.67
C ASN A 162 16.33 3.75 -7.46
N SER A 163 16.47 5.02 -7.14
CA SER A 163 17.36 5.95 -7.83
C SER A 163 18.85 5.60 -7.71
N ASP A 164 19.22 4.86 -6.65
CA ASP A 164 20.56 4.30 -6.43
C ASP A 164 20.88 3.11 -7.36
N GLY A 165 19.90 2.65 -8.15
CA GLY A 165 20.01 1.54 -9.08
C GLY A 165 19.68 0.18 -8.47
N ASN A 166 19.38 0.11 -7.17
CA ASN A 166 18.97 -1.13 -6.52
C ASN A 166 17.54 -1.52 -6.89
N MET A 167 17.37 -2.75 -7.35
CA MET A 167 16.06 -3.37 -7.51
C MET A 167 15.65 -3.95 -6.16
N CYS A 168 14.59 -3.39 -5.58
CA CYS A 168 14.04 -3.84 -4.32
C CYS A 168 12.70 -4.56 -4.54
N LEU A 169 12.50 -5.65 -3.82
CA LEU A 169 11.22 -6.33 -3.74
C LEU A 169 10.63 -6.05 -2.36
N HIS A 170 9.62 -5.21 -2.30
CA HIS A 170 8.96 -4.82 -1.06
C HIS A 170 7.70 -5.67 -0.82
N ILE A 171 7.40 -5.95 0.45
CA ILE A 171 6.10 -6.49 0.86
C ILE A 171 5.07 -5.36 0.84
N GLY A 172 3.95 -5.58 0.16
CA GLY A 172 2.95 -4.56 -0.11
C GLY A 172 2.32 -3.91 1.13
N SER A 173 2.17 -4.67 2.22
CA SER A 173 1.66 -4.17 3.50
C SER A 173 2.69 -3.41 4.34
N ALA A 174 3.97 -3.45 3.97
CA ALA A 174 5.07 -2.85 4.74
C ALA A 174 5.71 -1.63 4.05
N ILE A 175 5.37 -1.38 2.80
CA ILE A 175 5.86 -0.23 2.05
C ILE A 175 5.22 1.06 2.58
N ARG A 176 6.01 2.13 2.67
CA ARG A 176 5.53 3.46 3.02
C ARG A 176 5.47 4.37 1.80
N GLN A 177 4.67 5.42 1.90
CA GLN A 177 4.59 6.46 0.90
C GLN A 177 5.97 7.07 0.63
N SER A 178 6.33 7.22 -0.65
CA SER A 178 7.56 7.90 -1.02
C SER A 178 7.56 9.35 -0.49
N PRO A 179 8.65 9.82 0.11
CA PRO A 179 8.75 11.21 0.54
C PRO A 179 8.61 12.18 -0.64
N ASN A 180 8.08 13.38 -0.38
CA ASN A 180 7.99 14.43 -1.40
C ASN A 180 9.36 14.67 -2.06
N TYR A 181 9.37 14.81 -3.39
CA TYR A 181 10.56 14.97 -4.23
C TYR A 181 11.51 13.77 -4.26
N SER A 182 11.15 12.64 -3.63
CA SER A 182 11.82 11.36 -3.83
C SER A 182 11.09 10.56 -4.90
N GLU A 183 11.84 9.73 -5.63
CA GLU A 183 11.29 8.73 -6.54
C GLU A 183 11.48 7.31 -5.98
N ASP A 184 11.96 7.20 -4.74
CA ASP A 184 12.33 5.94 -4.09
C ASP A 184 11.24 5.43 -3.16
N PHE A 185 11.13 4.11 -3.08
CA PHE A 185 10.27 3.43 -2.11
C PHE A 185 11.10 2.63 -1.11
N GLU A 186 10.61 2.62 0.12
CA GLU A 186 11.23 1.93 1.24
C GLU A 186 10.18 1.20 2.08
N CYS A 187 10.61 0.14 2.75
CA CYS A 187 9.85 -0.47 3.84
C CYS A 187 10.37 0.07 5.18
N VAL A 188 9.50 0.11 6.17
CA VAL A 188 9.89 0.50 7.54
C VAL A 188 10.81 -0.55 8.17
N SER A 189 10.69 -1.81 7.77
CA SER A 189 11.52 -2.92 8.24
C SER A 189 12.33 -3.52 7.10
N GLU A 190 13.65 -3.68 7.30
CA GLU A 190 14.54 -4.36 6.35
C GLU A 190 14.14 -5.83 6.12
N LYS A 191 13.43 -6.45 7.07
CA LYS A 191 12.92 -7.82 6.93
C LYS A 191 11.79 -7.95 5.91
N LYS A 192 11.21 -6.83 5.47
CA LYS A 192 10.07 -6.75 4.56
C LYS A 192 10.46 -6.15 3.18
N SER A 193 11.76 -5.98 2.95
CA SER A 193 12.30 -5.49 1.67
C SER A 193 13.56 -6.26 1.32
N PHE A 194 13.63 -6.74 0.08
CA PHE A 194 14.73 -7.56 -0.40
C PHE A 194 15.41 -6.84 -1.58
N CYS A 195 16.70 -6.53 -1.45
CA CYS A 195 17.49 -6.09 -2.59
C CYS A 195 17.78 -7.30 -3.48
N LEU A 196 17.42 -7.22 -4.76
CA LEU A 196 17.60 -8.31 -5.73
C LEU A 196 18.93 -8.22 -6.49
N ASN A 197 19.65 -7.10 -6.38
CA ASN A 197 20.97 -6.97 -6.98
C ASN A 197 21.97 -7.89 -6.26
N ASP A 198 22.61 -8.74 -7.02
CA ASP A 198 23.61 -9.71 -6.50
C ASP A 198 23.09 -10.63 -5.37
N ALA A 199 21.78 -10.69 -5.14
CA ALA A 199 21.17 -11.55 -4.12
C ALA A 199 21.16 -13.02 -4.56
N ASP A 200 21.31 -13.91 -3.58
CA ASP A 200 20.93 -15.30 -3.78
C ASP A 200 19.38 -15.38 -3.82
N LEU A 201 18.83 -15.51 -5.02
CA LEU A 201 17.39 -15.61 -5.21
C LEU A 201 16.77 -16.76 -4.42
N SER A 202 17.50 -17.84 -4.15
CA SER A 202 16.99 -18.96 -3.35
C SER A 202 16.73 -18.54 -1.91
N GLU A 203 17.58 -17.67 -1.34
CA GLU A 203 17.36 -17.08 -0.01
C GLU A 203 16.16 -16.13 -0.01
N VAL A 204 16.04 -15.27 -1.02
CA VAL A 204 14.90 -14.38 -1.17
C VAL A 204 13.59 -15.17 -1.27
N PHE A 205 13.53 -16.21 -2.11
CA PHE A 205 12.35 -17.06 -2.24
C PHE A 205 12.01 -17.78 -0.95
N SER A 206 13.00 -18.26 -0.20
CA SER A 206 12.79 -18.90 1.11
C SER A 206 12.16 -17.93 2.11
N LYS A 207 12.64 -16.68 2.17
CA LYS A 207 12.05 -15.64 3.03
C LYS A 207 10.65 -15.26 2.58
N CYS A 208 10.41 -15.15 1.27
CA CYS A 208 9.09 -14.90 0.72
C CYS A 208 8.10 -16.03 1.05
N LEU A 209 8.55 -17.28 1.05
CA LEU A 209 7.74 -18.43 1.45
C LEU A 209 7.36 -18.35 2.94
N GLU A 210 8.31 -18.06 3.82
CA GLU A 210 8.05 -17.87 5.24
C GLU A 210 7.02 -16.76 5.49
N LEU A 211 7.17 -15.61 4.82
CA LEU A 211 6.20 -14.52 4.91
C LEU A 211 4.83 -14.90 4.34
N SER A 212 4.80 -15.71 3.27
CA SER A 212 3.55 -16.22 2.70
C SER A 212 2.82 -17.13 3.68
N ASP A 213 3.54 -18.04 4.34
CA ASP A 213 2.97 -18.99 5.31
C ASP A 213 2.45 -18.30 6.58
N ASN A 214 2.97 -17.13 6.92
CA ASN A 214 2.53 -16.33 8.07
C ASN A 214 1.25 -15.53 7.82
N ARG A 215 0.78 -15.42 6.57
CA ARG A 215 -0.47 -14.70 6.24
C ARG A 215 -1.69 -15.39 6.85
N LYS A 216 -2.67 -14.59 7.21
CA LYS A 216 -3.94 -15.06 7.80
C LYS A 216 -5.11 -14.53 7.00
N LYS A 217 -6.19 -15.29 6.99
CA LYS A 217 -7.46 -14.81 6.46
C LYS A 217 -7.99 -13.65 7.30
N LEU A 218 -8.72 -12.75 6.64
CA LEU A 218 -9.49 -11.74 7.36
C LEU A 218 -10.48 -12.41 8.31
N PRO A 219 -10.71 -11.84 9.51
CA PRO A 219 -11.69 -12.39 10.46
C PRO A 219 -13.16 -12.09 10.07
N PHE A 220 -13.37 -11.51 8.91
CA PHE A 220 -14.66 -11.16 8.34
C PHE A 220 -14.68 -11.39 6.83
N GLU A 221 -15.88 -11.55 6.28
CA GLU A 221 -16.07 -11.73 4.85
C GLU A 221 -16.13 -10.36 4.15
N LEU A 222 -15.44 -10.24 3.02
CA LEU A 222 -15.56 -9.05 2.18
C LEU A 222 -16.88 -9.03 1.41
N ASN A 223 -17.42 -10.22 1.05
CA ASN A 223 -18.65 -10.41 0.29
C ASN A 223 -18.84 -9.32 -0.79
N ASP A 224 -20.05 -8.79 -0.91
CA ASP A 224 -20.37 -7.64 -1.77
C ASP A 224 -20.10 -6.29 -1.10
N SER A 225 -19.37 -6.27 0.01
CA SER A 225 -19.03 -5.02 0.72
C SER A 225 -18.15 -4.15 -0.16
N GLU A 226 -18.60 -2.93 -0.37
CA GLU A 226 -17.82 -1.92 -1.06
C GLU A 226 -17.01 -1.11 -0.05
N LEU A 227 -15.80 -0.74 -0.45
CA LEU A 227 -15.07 0.29 0.27
C LEU A 227 -15.88 1.58 0.18
N ILE A 228 -16.17 2.17 1.32
CA ILE A 228 -16.96 3.38 1.41
C ILE A 228 -16.26 4.41 2.30
N ASP A 229 -16.51 5.68 2.07
CA ASP A 229 -16.10 6.73 2.99
C ASP A 229 -16.90 6.61 4.28
N ASN A 230 -16.25 6.15 5.32
CA ASN A 230 -16.90 5.77 6.57
C ASN A 230 -16.46 6.60 7.78
N GLY A 231 -15.92 7.78 7.56
CA GLY A 231 -15.52 8.66 8.64
C GLY A 231 -14.19 8.27 9.29
N ILE A 232 -13.22 7.81 8.54
CA ILE A 232 -11.83 7.67 9.01
C ILE A 232 -11.15 9.03 8.86
N LEU A 233 -10.71 9.59 9.98
CA LEU A 233 -9.91 10.80 9.99
C LEU A 233 -8.43 10.44 10.10
N MET A 234 -7.63 10.84 9.10
CA MET A 234 -6.17 10.71 9.15
C MET A 234 -5.55 12.05 9.56
N ILE A 235 -4.72 12.03 10.60
CA ILE A 235 -4.05 13.22 11.14
C ILE A 235 -2.54 12.98 11.10
N LEU A 236 -1.79 13.84 10.41
CA LEU A 236 -0.33 13.81 10.40
C LEU A 236 0.20 14.99 11.22
N PRO A 237 1.11 14.75 12.21
CA PRO A 237 1.57 15.78 13.11
C PRO A 237 2.47 16.81 12.42
N TYR A 238 2.30 18.07 12.79
CA TYR A 238 3.15 19.20 12.37
C TYR A 238 3.35 20.19 13.51
N THR A 239 4.37 21.04 13.41
CA THR A 239 4.69 22.04 14.44
C THR A 239 3.55 23.06 14.59
N GLY A 240 3.04 23.23 15.81
CA GLY A 240 1.96 24.17 16.11
C GLY A 240 0.56 23.64 15.75
N MET A 241 0.42 22.34 15.54
CA MET A 241 -0.90 21.70 15.35
C MET A 241 -1.81 22.02 16.55
N ASP A 242 -3.08 22.31 16.24
CA ASP A 242 -4.14 22.49 17.23
C ASP A 242 -5.33 21.64 16.86
N TYR A 243 -5.67 20.66 17.71
CA TYR A 243 -6.71 19.68 17.43
C TYR A 243 -8.12 20.27 17.40
N ARG A 244 -8.34 21.48 17.93
CA ARG A 244 -9.62 22.18 17.82
C ARG A 244 -10.02 22.53 16.36
N HIS A 245 -9.06 22.49 15.44
CA HIS A 245 -9.31 22.71 14.02
C HIS A 245 -9.91 21.50 13.30
N TYR A 246 -9.99 20.35 13.96
CA TYR A 246 -10.55 19.13 13.37
C TYR A 246 -12.01 18.94 13.81
N ASN A 247 -12.91 18.79 12.84
CA ASN A 247 -14.28 18.43 13.12
C ASN A 247 -14.38 16.91 13.31
N LEU A 248 -14.88 16.48 14.47
CA LEU A 248 -15.08 15.08 14.82
C LEU A 248 -16.49 14.56 14.52
N ASP A 249 -17.38 15.38 13.95
CA ASP A 249 -18.73 14.95 13.64
C ASP A 249 -18.74 13.95 12.50
N GLY A 250 -19.33 12.78 12.72
CA GLY A 250 -19.34 11.67 11.77
C GLY A 250 -18.04 10.86 11.70
N VAL A 251 -16.99 11.24 12.45
CA VAL A 251 -15.75 10.44 12.55
C VAL A 251 -16.04 9.18 13.35
N LYS A 252 -15.68 8.04 12.79
CA LYS A 252 -15.81 6.71 13.41
C LYS A 252 -14.52 6.21 14.04
N ALA A 253 -13.38 6.61 13.48
CA ALA A 253 -12.06 6.27 14.00
C ALA A 253 -10.99 7.23 13.48
N ILE A 254 -9.88 7.35 14.19
CA ILE A 254 -8.73 8.19 13.81
C ILE A 254 -7.50 7.34 13.61
N ILE A 255 -6.78 7.56 12.50
CA ILE A 255 -5.38 7.17 12.35
C ILE A 255 -4.52 8.40 12.58
N HIS A 256 -3.71 8.40 13.62
CA HIS A 256 -2.81 9.49 13.93
C HIS A 256 -1.36 9.08 13.61
N GLY A 257 -0.71 9.84 12.73
CA GLY A 257 0.71 9.69 12.43
C GLY A 257 1.60 10.09 13.60
N THR A 258 2.88 9.75 13.48
CA THR A 258 3.91 10.16 14.44
C THR A 258 5.00 10.96 13.77
N TYR A 259 5.82 11.68 14.53
CA TYR A 259 7.09 12.19 14.04
C TYR A 259 8.06 11.03 13.76
N HIS A 260 9.18 11.31 13.10
CA HIS A 260 10.15 10.27 12.70
C HIS A 260 10.65 9.40 13.87
N SER A 261 10.61 9.91 15.10
CA SER A 261 11.00 9.20 16.32
C SER A 261 9.89 8.33 16.93
N GLY A 262 8.72 8.25 16.28
CA GLY A 262 7.54 7.55 16.80
C GLY A 262 6.84 8.31 17.94
N THR A 263 7.08 9.62 18.08
CA THR A 263 6.52 10.47 19.13
C THR A 263 5.40 11.36 18.63
N VAL A 264 4.60 11.85 19.57
CA VAL A 264 3.56 12.88 19.37
C VAL A 264 3.64 13.88 20.50
N CYS A 265 2.98 15.04 20.36
CA CYS A 265 2.87 16.00 21.45
C CYS A 265 1.90 15.48 22.53
N VAL A 266 2.34 15.44 23.77
CA VAL A 266 1.55 15.05 24.96
C VAL A 266 1.65 16.11 26.09
N GLU A 267 1.86 17.36 25.70
CA GLU A 267 2.11 18.45 26.64
C GLU A 267 0.87 18.80 27.46
N ARG A 268 1.10 19.07 28.74
CA ARG A 268 0.09 19.53 29.70
C ARG A 268 0.22 21.02 29.99
N ASN A 269 -0.88 21.66 30.29
CA ASN A 269 -0.86 23.00 30.87
C ASN A 269 -0.45 22.92 32.35
N SER A 270 0.72 23.46 32.68
CA SER A 270 1.31 23.39 34.05
C SER A 270 0.49 24.09 35.11
N GLU A 271 -0.42 25.02 34.76
CA GLU A 271 -1.19 25.83 35.70
C GLU A 271 -2.59 25.26 35.99
N ALA A 272 -3.18 24.50 35.07
CA ALA A 272 -4.58 24.08 35.15
C ALA A 272 -4.79 22.56 35.31
N ASP A 273 -3.74 21.76 35.30
CA ASP A 273 -3.78 20.29 35.24
C ASP A 273 -4.63 19.75 34.07
N GLU A 274 -4.76 20.55 33.01
CA GLU A 274 -5.49 20.23 31.78
C GLU A 274 -4.51 20.00 30.63
N TYR A 275 -4.92 19.25 29.63
CA TYR A 275 -4.12 19.10 28.41
C TYR A 275 -4.28 20.30 27.49
N ASN A 276 -3.18 20.72 26.89
CA ASN A 276 -3.21 21.72 25.82
C ASN A 276 -3.90 21.15 24.57
N SER A 277 -4.64 21.97 23.84
CA SER A 277 -5.28 21.58 22.57
C SER A 277 -4.31 21.14 21.46
N ASN A 278 -3.00 21.32 21.67
CA ASN A 278 -1.92 20.80 20.82
C ASN A 278 -1.49 19.37 21.24
N SER A 279 -1.99 18.89 22.36
CA SER A 279 -1.66 17.56 22.90
C SER A 279 -2.58 16.49 22.34
N LEU A 280 -2.01 15.34 21.93
CA LEU A 280 -2.83 14.18 21.54
C LEU A 280 -3.68 13.67 22.72
N LEU A 281 -3.25 13.89 23.97
CA LEU A 281 -4.05 13.58 25.16
C LEU A 281 -5.35 14.40 25.21
N TRP A 282 -5.32 15.67 24.78
CA TRP A 282 -6.53 16.46 24.64
C TRP A 282 -7.48 15.88 23.60
N LEU A 283 -6.95 15.49 22.44
CA LEU A 283 -7.77 14.85 21.38
C LEU A 283 -8.34 13.51 21.88
N ALA A 284 -7.55 12.73 22.63
CA ALA A 284 -8.00 11.46 23.18
C ALA A 284 -9.18 11.65 24.13
N ASP A 285 -9.12 12.65 25.04
CA ASP A 285 -10.24 12.99 25.92
C ASP A 285 -11.51 13.39 25.15
N GLU A 286 -11.37 14.14 24.04
CA GLU A 286 -12.52 14.50 23.19
C GLU A 286 -13.08 13.27 22.46
N CYS A 287 -12.22 12.38 22.00
CA CYS A 287 -12.59 11.15 21.31
C CYS A 287 -13.25 10.14 22.26
N ASP A 288 -12.74 9.99 23.49
CA ASP A 288 -13.34 9.11 24.50
C ASP A 288 -14.78 9.52 24.82
N ARG A 289 -15.07 10.82 24.93
CA ARG A 289 -16.44 11.32 25.11
C ARG A 289 -17.37 11.01 23.95
N LYS A 290 -16.83 10.79 22.75
CA LYS A 290 -17.57 10.49 21.51
C LYS A 290 -17.51 9.01 21.12
N ASN A 291 -16.79 8.17 21.88
CA ASN A 291 -16.49 6.76 21.57
C ASN A 291 -15.78 6.61 20.19
N ILE A 292 -14.83 7.48 19.90
CA ILE A 292 -14.03 7.44 18.68
C ILE A 292 -12.66 6.83 19.03
N PRO A 293 -12.30 5.62 18.55
CA PRO A 293 -10.99 5.04 18.79
C PRO A 293 -9.90 5.79 18.01
N ILE A 294 -8.72 5.92 18.66
CA ILE A 294 -7.52 6.51 18.06
C ILE A 294 -6.45 5.43 17.93
N PHE A 295 -5.93 5.26 16.73
CA PHE A 295 -4.80 4.39 16.42
C PHE A 295 -3.60 5.23 16.01
N VAL A 296 -2.46 5.03 16.66
CA VAL A 296 -1.22 5.80 16.44
C VAL A 296 -0.23 4.94 15.67
N ALA A 297 0.10 5.30 14.44
CA ALA A 297 0.98 4.57 13.55
C ALA A 297 1.86 5.52 12.70
N PRO A 298 3.13 5.18 12.45
CA PRO A 298 3.87 4.03 12.98
C PRO A 298 4.33 4.27 14.43
N SER A 299 4.26 3.25 15.27
CA SER A 299 4.78 3.31 16.64
C SER A 299 5.80 2.20 16.86
N LYS A 300 7.00 2.56 17.34
CA LYS A 300 8.01 1.56 17.69
C LYS A 300 7.71 0.99 19.07
N LEU A 301 7.34 -0.29 19.13
CA LEU A 301 7.10 -0.99 20.39
C LEU A 301 8.41 -1.55 20.97
N THR A 302 9.42 -0.70 21.18
CA THR A 302 10.73 -1.05 21.73
C THR A 302 10.83 -0.73 23.21
N THR A 303 11.85 -1.27 23.88
CA THR A 303 12.13 -0.99 25.31
C THR A 303 12.68 0.43 25.58
N GLU A 304 13.17 1.11 24.54
CA GLU A 304 13.75 2.47 24.63
C GLU A 304 12.76 3.50 24.03
N GLN A 305 11.62 3.66 24.71
CA GLN A 305 10.61 4.65 24.28
C GLN A 305 10.85 6.00 24.94
N TYR A 306 10.48 7.07 24.24
CA TYR A 306 10.43 8.40 24.82
C TYR A 306 9.34 8.50 25.90
N SER A 307 9.57 9.33 26.92
CA SER A 307 8.59 9.56 27.99
C SER A 307 7.21 9.98 27.47
N SER A 308 7.17 10.74 26.37
CA SER A 308 5.91 11.16 25.72
C SER A 308 5.07 9.97 25.23
N VAL A 309 5.71 8.90 24.74
CA VAL A 309 4.99 7.67 24.32
C VAL A 309 4.43 6.95 25.55
N LEU A 310 5.23 6.85 26.63
CA LEU A 310 4.77 6.24 27.88
C LEU A 310 3.63 7.05 28.52
N ASP A 311 3.70 8.39 28.44
CA ASP A 311 2.64 9.26 28.92
C ASP A 311 1.34 9.09 28.12
N LEU A 312 1.43 8.93 26.80
CA LEU A 312 0.28 8.65 25.95
C LEU A 312 -0.40 7.34 26.34
N VAL A 313 0.35 6.24 26.42
CA VAL A 313 -0.17 4.92 26.80
C VAL A 313 -0.79 4.93 28.20
N LYS A 314 -0.20 5.66 29.14
CA LYS A 314 -0.68 5.70 30.53
C LYS A 314 -1.96 6.53 30.70
N ASN A 315 -2.12 7.58 29.90
CA ASN A 315 -3.13 8.61 30.14
C ASN A 315 -4.17 8.73 29.02
N SER A 316 -4.25 7.77 28.10
CA SER A 316 -5.27 7.76 27.05
C SER A 316 -5.65 6.35 26.65
N SER A 317 -6.76 6.24 25.93
CA SER A 317 -7.23 5.01 25.24
C SER A 317 -6.62 4.83 23.85
N ALA A 318 -5.66 5.68 23.44
CA ALA A 318 -5.04 5.59 22.13
C ALA A 318 -4.19 4.33 22.00
N GLU A 319 -4.40 3.58 20.90
CA GLU A 319 -3.73 2.33 20.61
C GLU A 319 -2.50 2.53 19.73
N LEU A 320 -1.34 2.05 20.17
CA LEU A 320 -0.09 2.14 19.42
C LEU A 320 0.03 0.97 18.44
N LEU A 321 0.27 1.24 17.16
CA LEU A 321 0.39 0.22 16.12
C LEU A 321 1.80 0.20 15.53
N ASP A 322 2.42 -0.99 15.54
CA ASP A 322 3.73 -1.26 14.93
C ASP A 322 3.57 -1.59 13.44
N MET A 323 3.03 -0.67 12.68
CA MET A 323 2.83 -0.78 11.22
C MET A 323 2.88 0.61 10.57
N THR A 324 2.97 0.65 9.24
CA THR A 324 2.92 1.93 8.51
C THR A 324 1.56 2.62 8.67
N THR A 325 1.54 3.95 8.54
CA THR A 325 0.28 4.72 8.56
C THR A 325 -0.65 4.26 7.45
N GLU A 326 -0.09 3.91 6.28
CA GLU A 326 -0.81 3.44 5.10
C GLU A 326 -1.47 2.08 5.36
N SER A 327 -0.75 1.17 5.99
CA SER A 327 -1.30 -0.14 6.40
C SER A 327 -2.37 0.00 7.46
N ALA A 328 -2.14 0.83 8.48
CA ALA A 328 -3.13 1.10 9.51
C ALA A 328 -4.43 1.66 8.90
N TYR A 329 -4.30 2.61 7.97
CA TYR A 329 -5.44 3.17 7.26
C TYR A 329 -6.17 2.12 6.42
N ALA A 330 -5.46 1.35 5.60
CA ALA A 330 -6.04 0.33 4.73
C ALA A 330 -6.76 -0.76 5.53
N LYS A 331 -6.17 -1.17 6.65
CA LYS A 331 -6.73 -2.16 7.57
C LYS A 331 -8.02 -1.67 8.23
N LEU A 332 -7.99 -0.44 8.75
CA LEU A 332 -9.15 0.21 9.36
C LEU A 332 -10.28 0.43 8.35
N LEU A 333 -9.94 0.86 7.11
CA LEU A 333 -10.89 1.04 6.02
C LEU A 333 -11.66 -0.24 5.73
N LEU A 334 -10.98 -1.38 5.64
CA LEU A 334 -11.63 -2.68 5.42
C LEU A 334 -12.58 -3.05 6.56
N ALA A 335 -12.12 -2.96 7.80
CA ALA A 335 -12.93 -3.30 8.97
C ALA A 335 -14.22 -2.47 9.02
N ILE A 336 -14.11 -1.15 8.87
CA ILE A 336 -15.25 -0.24 8.90
C ILE A 336 -16.19 -0.47 7.70
N SER A 337 -15.64 -0.70 6.49
CA SER A 337 -16.45 -0.97 5.30
C SER A 337 -17.24 -2.27 5.42
N CYS A 338 -16.69 -3.25 6.10
CA CYS A 338 -17.36 -4.54 6.36
C CYS A 338 -18.20 -4.54 7.65
N GLY A 339 -18.29 -3.42 8.37
CA GLY A 339 -19.07 -3.33 9.61
C GLY A 339 -18.50 -4.16 10.77
N TYR A 340 -17.18 -4.40 10.77
CA TYR A 340 -16.52 -5.14 11.84
C TYR A 340 -16.40 -4.28 13.09
N GLU A 341 -16.94 -4.75 14.22
CA GLU A 341 -17.12 -3.92 15.42
C GLU A 341 -15.88 -3.90 16.34
N ASN A 342 -15.15 -5.02 16.45
CA ASN A 342 -14.00 -5.11 17.35
C ASN A 342 -12.72 -4.56 16.69
N LEU A 343 -12.70 -3.25 16.46
CA LEU A 343 -11.62 -2.59 15.75
C LEU A 343 -10.26 -2.75 16.46
N THR A 344 -10.21 -2.59 17.79
CA THR A 344 -8.95 -2.66 18.54
C THR A 344 -8.27 -4.02 18.39
N GLU A 345 -9.00 -5.11 18.61
CA GLU A 345 -8.45 -6.45 18.44
C GLU A 345 -7.96 -6.69 17.00
N TYR A 346 -8.76 -6.31 16.01
CA TYR A 346 -8.40 -6.48 14.62
C TYR A 346 -7.16 -5.67 14.22
N MET A 347 -7.04 -4.42 14.68
CA MET A 347 -5.90 -3.58 14.34
C MET A 347 -4.57 -4.12 14.89
N HIS A 348 -4.59 -4.86 15.99
CA HIS A 348 -3.41 -5.55 16.55
C HIS A 348 -3.16 -6.96 15.98
N MET A 349 -4.11 -7.54 15.28
CA MET A 349 -3.95 -8.85 14.65
C MET A 349 -3.06 -8.73 13.40
N GLU A 350 -1.99 -9.49 13.31
CA GLU A 350 -1.21 -9.57 12.07
C GLU A 350 -1.96 -10.42 11.03
N ILE A 351 -2.18 -9.84 9.83
CA ILE A 351 -2.90 -10.48 8.73
C ILE A 351 -1.97 -10.78 7.55
N SER A 352 -1.21 -9.81 7.09
CA SER A 352 -0.42 -9.91 5.86
C SER A 352 0.98 -9.27 5.99
N ASN A 353 1.67 -9.62 7.08
CA ASN A 353 3.03 -9.15 7.37
C ASN A 353 3.15 -7.62 7.57
N GLU A 354 2.10 -6.95 8.00
CA GLU A 354 2.09 -5.51 8.23
C GLU A 354 2.80 -5.10 9.52
N ILE A 355 2.93 -5.99 10.51
CA ILE A 355 3.62 -5.71 11.77
C ILE A 355 5.14 -5.74 11.55
N MET A 356 5.82 -4.69 11.99
CA MET A 356 7.25 -4.47 11.69
C MET A 356 8.19 -5.35 12.53
N GLY A 357 7.86 -5.65 13.77
CA GLY A 357 8.54 -6.61 14.66
C GLY A 357 9.90 -6.15 15.17
#